data_97003c253c855cd59644d64cca19aea4
#
_entry.id   97003c253c855cd59644d64cca19aea4
#
_cell.length_a   1.000
_cell.length_b   1.000
_cell.length_c   1.000
_cell.angle_alpha   90.00
_cell.angle_beta   90.00
_cell.angle_gamma   90.00
#
_symmetry.space_group_name_H-M   'P 1'
#
loop_
_entity.id
_entity.type
_entity.pdbx_description
1 polymer ?
#
loop_
_entity_poly.entity_id
_entity_poly.type
_entity_poly.pdbx_seq_one_letter_code
_entity_poly.pdbx_strand_id
1 'polypeptide(L)'
;MADLYSTAIDDQTQWFEKNMQRIARIMRNRLNSLLNQFDRKGGNLEYTTANIQYASQSYFVLMEELQKAGYYDLVAELQNKENDLLKALKSKRPQGAVPISFTLQTQNKLKALNSLYELQFASVAEDAMKQITGIVMDTIVRTGKVEVAIKQIAEVLDNKLVRYSVTYANTTRAKFIQAVEYASAEEYTGEKYWQYVGPTDDLNRPACIEGLDKEFFTDDEREEFEARTADERMYNCRHTFIQITKEFYDENKA
;
A
#
# COMPACT_ATOMS: atom_id res chain seq x y z
N MET A 1 -11.24 -2.57 21.69
CA MET A 1 -10.58 -3.79 21.14
C MET A 1 -10.33 -3.70 19.63
N ALA A 2 -11.18 -3.04 18.85
CA ALA A 2 -10.91 -2.70 17.43
C ALA A 2 -9.58 -1.98 17.19
N ASP A 3 -9.05 -1.36 18.23
CA ASP A 3 -7.84 -0.52 18.24
C ASP A 3 -6.51 -1.29 18.00
N LEU A 4 -6.47 -2.60 18.24
CA LEU A 4 -5.22 -3.38 18.19
C LEU A 4 -4.79 -3.73 16.77
N TYR A 5 -5.76 -4.04 15.88
CA TYR A 5 -5.47 -4.34 14.48
C TYR A 5 -5.15 -3.06 13.72
N SER A 6 -5.90 -1.99 13.97
CA SER A 6 -5.63 -0.67 13.38
C SER A 6 -4.28 -0.14 13.83
N THR A 7 -3.94 -0.22 15.12
CA THR A 7 -2.65 0.22 15.64
C THR A 7 -1.48 -0.53 14.98
N ALA A 8 -1.57 -1.85 14.82
CA ALA A 8 -0.51 -2.63 14.16
C ALA A 8 -0.35 -2.29 12.67
N ILE A 9 -1.47 -2.01 11.97
CA ILE A 9 -1.43 -1.54 10.57
C ILE A 9 -0.82 -0.14 10.51
N ASP A 10 -1.29 0.77 11.36
CA ASP A 10 -0.87 2.17 11.38
C ASP A 10 0.63 2.29 11.72
N ASP A 11 1.13 1.56 12.71
CA ASP A 11 2.55 1.54 13.08
C ASP A 11 3.43 1.09 11.91
N GLN A 12 3.04 0.02 11.22
CA GLN A 12 3.79 -0.48 10.07
C GLN A 12 3.71 0.48 8.87
N THR A 13 2.55 1.10 8.65
CA THR A 13 2.36 2.09 7.60
C THR A 13 3.16 3.35 7.86
N GLN A 14 3.18 3.88 9.09
CA GLN A 14 3.98 5.04 9.47
C GLN A 14 5.48 4.77 9.34
N TRP A 15 5.93 3.58 9.77
CA TRP A 15 7.30 3.15 9.57
C TRP A 15 7.66 3.11 8.07
N PHE A 16 6.80 2.55 7.24
CA PHE A 16 6.99 2.47 5.80
C PHE A 16 7.02 3.87 5.16
N GLU A 17 6.09 4.75 5.52
CA GLU A 17 6.03 6.14 5.05
C GLU A 17 7.31 6.91 5.36
N LYS A 18 7.79 6.83 6.61
CA LYS A 18 9.04 7.48 7.02
C LYS A 18 10.23 7.03 6.17
N ASN A 19 10.31 5.73 5.85
CA ASN A 19 11.37 5.21 5.00
C ASN A 19 11.17 5.60 3.53
N MET A 20 9.95 5.63 3.01
CA MET A 20 9.64 6.14 1.67
C MET A 20 10.02 7.61 1.50
N GLN A 21 9.76 8.45 2.49
CA GLN A 21 10.20 9.85 2.49
C GLN A 21 11.73 9.98 2.46
N ARG A 22 12.45 9.09 3.15
CA ARG A 22 13.93 9.00 3.06
C ARG A 22 14.37 8.64 1.65
N ILE A 23 13.76 7.64 1.02
CA ILE A 23 14.05 7.22 -0.36
C ILE A 23 13.77 8.37 -1.34
N ALA A 24 12.64 9.04 -1.23
CA ALA A 24 12.31 10.19 -2.09
C ALA A 24 13.34 11.32 -1.96
N ARG A 25 13.87 11.57 -0.75
CA ARG A 25 14.95 12.54 -0.53
C ARG A 25 16.23 12.12 -1.23
N ILE A 26 16.63 10.85 -1.14
CA ILE A 26 17.80 10.33 -1.86
C ILE A 26 17.59 10.50 -3.37
N MET A 27 16.44 10.14 -3.88
CA MET A 27 16.10 10.26 -5.31
C MET A 27 16.13 11.72 -5.78
N ARG A 28 15.63 12.69 -5.00
CA ARG A 28 15.77 14.13 -5.33
C ARG A 28 17.22 14.56 -5.50
N ASN A 29 18.09 14.13 -4.60
CA ASN A 29 19.52 14.44 -4.69
C ASN A 29 20.17 13.82 -5.93
N ARG A 30 19.83 12.56 -6.24
CA ARG A 30 20.32 11.87 -7.44
C ARG A 30 19.83 12.52 -8.72
N LEU A 31 18.55 12.90 -8.77
CA LEU A 31 17.96 13.62 -9.91
C LEU A 31 18.60 14.98 -10.13
N ASN A 32 18.87 15.73 -9.06
CA ASN A 32 19.62 17.00 -9.17
C ASN A 32 21.01 16.78 -9.75
N SER A 33 21.72 15.73 -9.30
CA SER A 33 23.03 15.35 -9.84
C SER A 33 22.95 14.94 -11.32
N LEU A 34 21.90 14.18 -11.70
CA LEU A 34 21.63 13.80 -13.09
C LEU A 34 21.37 15.04 -13.95
N LEU A 35 20.46 15.92 -13.52
CA LEU A 35 20.13 17.14 -14.24
C LEU A 35 21.33 18.06 -14.42
N ASN A 36 22.31 18.04 -13.51
CA ASN A 36 23.54 18.82 -13.66
C ASN A 36 24.48 18.34 -14.79
N GLN A 37 24.25 17.16 -15.34
CA GLN A 37 25.02 16.61 -16.45
C GLN A 37 24.50 17.08 -17.84
N PHE A 38 23.31 17.68 -17.88
CA PHE A 38 22.72 18.18 -19.12
C PHE A 38 23.31 19.54 -19.52
N ASP A 39 23.48 19.76 -20.82
CA ASP A 39 23.88 21.06 -21.38
C ASP A 39 22.80 22.11 -21.08
N ARG A 40 23.26 23.29 -20.64
CA ARG A 40 22.35 24.36 -20.19
C ARG A 40 22.80 25.71 -20.76
N LYS A 41 21.84 26.58 -21.04
CA LYS A 41 22.05 27.97 -21.38
C LYS A 41 21.08 28.87 -20.63
N GLY A 42 21.58 29.79 -19.83
CA GLY A 42 20.74 30.71 -19.06
C GLY A 42 19.76 30.02 -18.08
N GLY A 43 20.15 28.85 -17.54
CA GLY A 43 19.29 28.06 -16.64
C GLY A 43 18.26 27.14 -17.31
N ASN A 44 18.21 27.15 -18.66
CA ASN A 44 17.34 26.26 -19.45
C ASN A 44 18.15 25.05 -19.93
N LEU A 45 17.48 23.89 -20.08
CA LEU A 45 18.05 22.74 -20.79
C LEU A 45 18.08 23.04 -22.28
N GLU A 46 19.20 22.74 -22.93
CA GLU A 46 19.35 22.93 -24.37
C GLU A 46 18.83 21.72 -25.17
N TYR A 47 18.26 21.97 -26.33
CA TYR A 47 17.89 20.94 -27.28
C TYR A 47 19.12 20.50 -28.06
N THR A 48 19.88 19.57 -27.49
CA THR A 48 21.09 18.98 -28.09
C THR A 48 20.94 17.47 -28.26
N THR A 49 21.67 16.89 -29.21
CA THR A 49 21.68 15.42 -29.40
C THR A 49 22.17 14.72 -28.13
N ALA A 50 23.13 15.30 -27.43
CA ALA A 50 23.65 14.76 -26.17
C ALA A 50 22.55 14.71 -25.10
N ASN A 51 21.83 15.82 -24.89
CA ASN A 51 20.73 15.88 -23.92
C ASN A 51 19.60 14.89 -24.26
N ILE A 52 19.25 14.72 -25.53
CA ILE A 52 18.22 13.76 -25.95
C ILE A 52 18.68 12.32 -25.68
N GLN A 53 19.92 11.98 -25.98
CA GLN A 53 20.47 10.65 -25.66
C GLN A 53 20.49 10.39 -24.15
N TYR A 54 20.92 11.36 -23.35
CA TYR A 54 20.91 11.25 -21.90
C TYR A 54 19.50 11.04 -21.35
N ALA A 55 18.55 11.83 -21.81
CA ALA A 55 17.14 11.71 -21.38
C ALA A 55 16.53 10.36 -21.77
N SER A 56 16.86 9.83 -22.96
CA SER A 56 16.36 8.52 -23.39
C SER A 56 16.85 7.36 -22.50
N GLN A 57 18.01 7.50 -21.89
CA GLN A 57 18.60 6.52 -20.97
C GLN A 57 18.21 6.76 -19.51
N SER A 58 17.68 7.94 -19.20
CA SER A 58 17.42 8.35 -17.81
C SER A 58 16.49 7.42 -17.06
N TYR A 59 15.49 6.80 -17.74
CA TYR A 59 14.61 5.83 -17.12
C TYR A 59 15.36 4.67 -16.44
N PHE A 60 16.29 4.04 -17.16
CA PHE A 60 17.07 2.92 -16.62
C PHE A 60 17.99 3.36 -15.49
N VAL A 61 18.63 4.52 -15.63
CA VAL A 61 19.46 5.11 -14.58
C VAL A 61 18.63 5.40 -13.34
N LEU A 62 17.44 5.94 -13.49
CA LEU A 62 16.54 6.26 -12.37
C LEU A 62 16.01 5.00 -11.68
N MET A 63 15.70 3.94 -12.41
CA MET A 63 15.32 2.66 -11.82
C MET A 63 16.45 2.03 -11.02
N GLU A 64 17.69 2.09 -11.55
CA GLU A 64 18.88 1.62 -10.82
C GLU A 64 19.15 2.44 -9.55
N GLU A 65 19.03 3.76 -9.63
CA GLU A 65 19.20 4.64 -8.46
C GLU A 65 18.09 4.45 -7.43
N LEU A 66 16.87 4.15 -7.85
CA LEU A 66 15.75 3.81 -6.95
C LEU A 66 16.03 2.49 -6.22
N GLN A 67 16.57 1.49 -6.92
CA GLN A 67 17.02 0.23 -6.32
C GLN A 67 18.13 0.49 -5.29
N LYS A 68 19.16 1.25 -5.65
CA LYS A 68 20.27 1.63 -4.74
C LYS A 68 19.78 2.44 -3.54
N ALA A 69 18.71 3.21 -3.69
CA ALA A 69 18.09 3.94 -2.59
C ALA A 69 17.35 3.03 -1.60
N GLY A 70 17.19 1.74 -1.93
CA GLY A 70 16.59 0.72 -1.07
C GLY A 70 15.07 0.59 -1.18
N TYR A 71 14.47 0.98 -2.31
CA TYR A 71 13.01 0.89 -2.51
C TYR A 71 12.52 -0.56 -2.41
N TYR A 72 13.13 -1.46 -3.15
CA TYR A 72 12.73 -2.86 -3.18
C TYR A 72 13.06 -3.59 -1.87
N ASP A 73 14.16 -3.23 -1.22
CA ASP A 73 14.51 -3.75 0.11
C ASP A 73 13.46 -3.34 1.14
N LEU A 74 12.98 -2.09 1.08
CA LEU A 74 11.92 -1.60 1.96
C LEU A 74 10.59 -2.34 1.73
N VAL A 75 10.24 -2.64 0.47
CA VAL A 75 9.04 -3.44 0.13
C VAL A 75 9.17 -4.86 0.69
N ALA A 76 10.32 -5.49 0.51
CA ALA A 76 10.59 -6.83 1.06
C ALA A 76 10.55 -6.83 2.60
N GLU A 77 11.09 -5.80 3.24
CA GLU A 77 11.01 -5.66 4.70
C GLU A 77 9.57 -5.48 5.18
N LEU A 78 8.74 -4.72 4.46
CA LEU A 78 7.31 -4.58 4.75
C LEU A 78 6.61 -5.95 4.74
N GLN A 79 6.91 -6.80 3.76
CA GLN A 79 6.36 -8.16 3.69
C GLN A 79 6.85 -9.04 4.85
N ASN A 80 8.12 -8.96 5.22
CA ASN A 80 8.65 -9.71 6.35
C ASN A 80 7.94 -9.37 7.68
N LYS A 81 7.44 -8.14 7.83
CA LYS A 81 6.64 -7.71 9.00
C LYS A 81 5.25 -8.37 9.06
N GLU A 82 4.80 -9.08 8.04
CA GLU A 82 3.56 -9.87 8.06
C GLU A 82 3.59 -10.98 9.12
N ASN A 83 4.77 -11.53 9.38
CA ASN A 83 4.92 -12.51 10.45
C ASN A 83 4.60 -11.91 11.83
N ASP A 84 4.87 -10.62 12.03
CA ASP A 84 4.55 -9.94 13.28
C ASP A 84 3.04 -9.64 13.37
N LEU A 85 2.39 -9.31 12.24
CA LEU A 85 0.92 -9.23 12.16
C LEU A 85 0.27 -10.57 12.47
N LEU A 86 0.77 -11.68 11.91
CA LEU A 86 0.25 -13.02 12.19
C LEU A 86 0.38 -13.39 13.68
N LYS A 87 1.50 -13.07 14.31
CA LYS A 87 1.69 -13.29 15.74
C LYS A 87 0.69 -12.45 16.54
N ALA A 88 0.51 -11.18 16.18
CA ALA A 88 -0.46 -10.31 16.83
C ALA A 88 -1.89 -10.83 16.66
N LEU A 89 -2.28 -11.24 15.46
CA LEU A 89 -3.58 -11.85 15.16
C LEU A 89 -3.86 -13.09 16.01
N LYS A 90 -2.84 -13.94 16.22
CA LYS A 90 -2.99 -15.17 17.03
C LYS A 90 -3.05 -14.89 18.54
N SER A 91 -2.26 -13.94 19.02
CA SER A 91 -2.08 -13.71 20.45
C SER A 91 -3.10 -12.75 21.07
N LYS A 92 -3.75 -11.92 20.27
CA LYS A 92 -4.59 -10.81 20.72
C LYS A 92 -5.96 -10.83 20.05
N ARG A 93 -6.58 -12.01 19.93
CA ARG A 93 -7.93 -12.15 19.36
C ARG A 93 -8.96 -11.38 20.20
N PRO A 94 -9.94 -10.71 19.58
CA PRO A 94 -11.11 -10.17 20.29
C PRO A 94 -11.87 -11.26 21.04
N GLN A 95 -12.65 -10.86 22.04
CA GLN A 95 -13.55 -11.77 22.74
C GLN A 95 -14.53 -12.38 21.72
N GLY A 96 -14.83 -13.66 21.84
CA GLY A 96 -15.71 -14.38 20.93
C GLY A 96 -15.10 -14.74 19.56
N ALA A 97 -13.90 -14.26 19.23
CA ALA A 97 -13.27 -14.58 17.96
C ALA A 97 -12.82 -16.05 17.88
N VAL A 98 -13.12 -16.69 16.73
CA VAL A 98 -12.69 -18.07 16.44
C VAL A 98 -11.16 -18.11 16.29
N PRO A 99 -10.44 -19.10 16.85
CA PRO A 99 -9.01 -19.26 16.66
C PRO A 99 -8.61 -19.33 15.19
N ILE A 100 -7.52 -18.66 14.79
CA ILE A 100 -7.01 -18.73 13.42
C ILE A 100 -6.40 -20.12 13.18
N SER A 101 -6.91 -20.83 12.17
CA SER A 101 -6.27 -21.99 11.56
C SER A 101 -5.22 -21.53 10.52
N PHE A 102 -4.07 -22.14 10.50
CA PHE A 102 -2.97 -21.76 9.63
C PHE A 102 -2.39 -22.96 8.89
N THR A 103 -3.15 -23.44 7.93
CA THR A 103 -2.79 -24.60 7.12
C THR A 103 -1.81 -24.26 5.99
N LEU A 104 -1.33 -25.30 5.31
CA LEU A 104 -0.53 -25.14 4.10
C LEU A 104 -1.30 -24.38 3.00
N GLN A 105 -2.61 -24.58 2.89
CA GLN A 105 -3.46 -23.87 1.93
C GLN A 105 -3.49 -22.36 2.24
N THR A 106 -3.72 -21.99 3.50
CA THR A 106 -3.66 -20.59 3.97
C THR A 106 -2.30 -19.98 3.64
N GLN A 107 -1.20 -20.68 3.94
CA GLN A 107 0.16 -20.20 3.62
C GLN A 107 0.37 -19.94 2.13
N ASN A 108 -0.13 -20.83 1.25
CA ASN A 108 -0.01 -20.68 -0.19
C ASN A 108 -0.83 -19.48 -0.71
N LYS A 109 -2.04 -19.26 -0.19
CA LYS A 109 -2.85 -18.07 -0.52
C LYS A 109 -2.12 -16.78 -0.14
N LEU A 110 -1.51 -16.71 1.05
CA LEU A 110 -0.75 -15.55 1.50
C LEU A 110 0.50 -15.30 0.66
N LYS A 111 1.23 -16.35 0.26
CA LYS A 111 2.36 -16.22 -0.68
C LYS A 111 1.93 -15.64 -2.03
N ALA A 112 0.82 -16.12 -2.59
CA ALA A 112 0.29 -15.59 -3.85
C ALA A 112 -0.12 -14.11 -3.72
N LEU A 113 -0.73 -13.73 -2.59
CA LEU A 113 -1.08 -12.35 -2.29
C LEU A 113 0.17 -11.45 -2.21
N ASN A 114 1.25 -11.92 -1.57
CA ASN A 114 2.49 -11.17 -1.48
C ASN A 114 3.14 -10.94 -2.84
N SER A 115 3.15 -11.95 -3.71
CA SER A 115 3.66 -11.78 -5.07
C SER A 115 2.85 -10.74 -5.87
N LEU A 116 1.53 -10.68 -5.68
CA LEU A 116 0.70 -9.63 -6.28
C LEU A 116 1.08 -8.24 -5.76
N TYR A 117 1.35 -8.11 -4.46
CA TYR A 117 1.75 -6.83 -3.87
C TYR A 117 3.11 -6.36 -4.36
N GLU A 118 4.09 -7.27 -4.53
CA GLU A 118 5.38 -6.93 -5.16
C GLU A 118 5.19 -6.32 -6.55
N LEU A 119 4.34 -6.91 -7.37
CA LEU A 119 4.02 -6.38 -8.70
C LEU A 119 3.37 -4.99 -8.64
N GLN A 120 2.50 -4.75 -7.67
CA GLN A 120 1.88 -3.43 -7.48
C GLN A 120 2.90 -2.37 -7.08
N PHE A 121 3.81 -2.66 -6.15
CA PHE A 121 4.89 -1.74 -5.78
C PHE A 121 5.85 -1.49 -6.95
N ALA A 122 6.20 -2.52 -7.72
CA ALA A 122 7.01 -2.37 -8.92
C ALA A 122 6.33 -1.45 -9.95
N SER A 123 5.03 -1.61 -10.18
CA SER A 123 4.25 -0.75 -11.08
C SER A 123 4.27 0.72 -10.63
N VAL A 124 4.12 0.99 -9.33
CA VAL A 124 4.21 2.37 -8.80
C VAL A 124 5.59 2.99 -9.08
N ALA A 125 6.65 2.21 -8.86
CA ALA A 125 8.03 2.65 -9.12
C ALA A 125 8.25 2.97 -10.60
N GLU A 126 7.84 2.05 -11.48
CA GLU A 126 7.96 2.23 -12.93
C GLU A 126 7.20 3.45 -13.42
N ASP A 127 5.94 3.63 -12.99
CA ASP A 127 5.11 4.75 -13.42
C ASP A 127 5.68 6.10 -12.96
N ALA A 128 6.22 6.16 -11.73
CA ALA A 128 6.88 7.36 -11.25
C ALA A 128 8.15 7.68 -12.08
N MET A 129 8.99 6.68 -12.36
CA MET A 129 10.23 6.89 -13.12
C MET A 129 9.94 7.23 -14.59
N LYS A 130 8.92 6.64 -15.21
CA LYS A 130 8.45 7.01 -16.57
C LYS A 130 7.98 8.47 -16.62
N GLN A 131 7.21 8.92 -15.62
CA GLN A 131 6.75 10.31 -15.56
C GLN A 131 7.92 11.29 -15.39
N ILE A 132 8.88 10.97 -14.51
CA ILE A 132 10.08 11.80 -14.33
C ILE A 132 10.89 11.91 -15.64
N THR A 133 11.10 10.78 -16.32
CA THR A 133 11.76 10.76 -17.63
C THR A 133 11.03 11.61 -18.65
N GLY A 134 9.70 11.55 -18.68
CA GLY A 134 8.85 12.38 -19.54
C GLY A 134 9.02 13.89 -19.26
N ILE A 135 9.08 14.28 -17.97
CA ILE A 135 9.31 15.68 -17.57
C ILE A 135 10.69 16.18 -18.07
N VAL A 136 11.73 15.36 -17.90
CA VAL A 136 13.07 15.70 -18.37
C VAL A 136 13.08 15.88 -19.88
N MET A 137 12.52 14.94 -20.63
CA MET A 137 12.44 15.00 -22.11
C MET A 137 11.65 16.22 -22.59
N ASP A 138 10.45 16.46 -22.02
CA ASP A 138 9.63 17.64 -22.37
C ASP A 138 10.36 18.96 -22.09
N THR A 139 11.10 19.01 -20.96
CA THR A 139 11.90 20.20 -20.60
C THR A 139 13.01 20.46 -21.63
N ILE A 140 13.66 19.43 -22.16
CA ILE A 140 14.68 19.55 -23.22
C ILE A 140 14.04 20.01 -24.52
N VAL A 141 12.94 19.37 -24.95
CA VAL A 141 12.25 19.68 -26.21
C VAL A 141 11.75 21.13 -26.24
N ARG A 142 11.28 21.64 -25.12
CA ARG A 142 10.77 23.03 -24.98
C ARG A 142 11.88 24.03 -24.60
N THR A 143 13.11 23.59 -24.44
CA THR A 143 14.19 24.42 -23.87
C THR A 143 13.77 25.12 -22.57
N GLY A 144 13.12 24.34 -21.72
CA GLY A 144 12.50 24.82 -20.49
C GLY A 144 13.48 25.02 -19.33
N LYS A 145 13.04 25.74 -18.32
CA LYS A 145 13.82 26.00 -17.11
C LYS A 145 14.00 24.73 -16.25
N VAL A 146 15.22 24.46 -15.88
CA VAL A 146 15.57 23.33 -14.98
C VAL A 146 14.83 23.41 -13.65
N GLU A 147 14.66 24.60 -13.09
CA GLU A 147 13.95 24.80 -11.82
C GLU A 147 12.48 24.33 -11.88
N VAL A 148 11.81 24.52 -13.04
CA VAL A 148 10.44 24.05 -13.24
C VAL A 148 10.41 22.53 -13.29
N ALA A 149 11.34 21.90 -14.00
CA ALA A 149 11.47 20.45 -14.04
C ALA A 149 11.71 19.86 -12.63
N ILE A 150 12.61 20.47 -11.84
CA ILE A 150 12.88 20.04 -10.46
C ILE A 150 11.61 20.06 -9.61
N LYS A 151 10.78 21.10 -9.71
CA LYS A 151 9.50 21.17 -8.97
C LYS A 151 8.54 20.06 -9.40
N GLN A 152 8.35 19.88 -10.71
CA GLN A 152 7.47 18.83 -11.24
C GLN A 152 7.94 17.42 -10.84
N ILE A 153 9.25 17.18 -10.88
CA ILE A 153 9.86 15.93 -10.43
C ILE A 153 9.63 15.71 -8.93
N ALA A 154 9.78 16.74 -8.10
CA ALA A 154 9.49 16.64 -6.68
C ALA A 154 8.02 16.27 -6.42
N GLU A 155 7.09 16.85 -7.18
CA GLU A 155 5.67 16.51 -7.11
C GLU A 155 5.39 15.05 -7.51
N VAL A 156 6.08 14.52 -8.53
CA VAL A 156 5.95 13.09 -8.90
C VAL A 156 6.49 12.19 -7.79
N LEU A 157 7.65 12.51 -7.21
CA LEU A 157 8.19 11.73 -6.10
C LEU A 157 7.26 11.72 -4.90
N ASP A 158 6.67 12.86 -4.53
CA ASP A 158 5.79 12.95 -3.38
C ASP A 158 4.42 12.32 -3.64
N ASN A 159 3.78 12.68 -4.76
CA ASN A 159 2.40 12.27 -5.03
C ASN A 159 2.28 10.91 -5.71
N LYS A 160 3.28 10.47 -6.48
CA LYS A 160 3.24 9.16 -7.14
C LYS A 160 4.04 8.12 -6.37
N LEU A 161 5.34 8.34 -6.16
CA LEU A 161 6.15 7.33 -5.52
C LEU A 161 5.80 7.17 -4.03
N VAL A 162 5.83 8.24 -3.24
CA VAL A 162 5.60 8.13 -1.79
C VAL A 162 4.13 7.84 -1.51
N ARG A 163 3.22 8.70 -1.92
CA ARG A 163 1.81 8.61 -1.57
C ARG A 163 1.16 7.32 -2.05
N TYR A 164 1.41 6.89 -3.30
CA TYR A 164 0.84 5.62 -3.79
C TYR A 164 1.47 4.41 -3.11
N SER A 165 2.81 4.41 -2.86
CA SER A 165 3.43 3.31 -2.12
C SER A 165 2.88 3.20 -0.69
N VAL A 166 2.66 4.32 -0.01
CA VAL A 166 2.04 4.34 1.34
C VAL A 166 0.59 3.86 1.29
N THR A 167 -0.19 4.31 0.29
CA THR A 167 -1.55 3.82 0.06
C THR A 167 -1.58 2.30 -0.15
N TYR A 168 -0.67 1.78 -0.96
CA TYR A 168 -0.57 0.33 -1.16
C TYR A 168 -0.10 -0.39 0.11
N ALA A 169 0.87 0.14 0.85
CA ALA A 169 1.32 -0.46 2.11
C ALA A 169 0.15 -0.61 3.10
N ASN A 170 -0.66 0.44 3.27
CA ASN A 170 -1.84 0.40 4.12
C ASN A 170 -2.88 -0.62 3.63
N THR A 171 -3.19 -0.58 2.32
CA THR A 171 -4.15 -1.49 1.70
C THR A 171 -3.70 -2.95 1.81
N THR A 172 -2.42 -3.23 1.55
CA THR A 172 -1.89 -4.59 1.61
C THR A 172 -1.94 -5.16 3.01
N ARG A 173 -1.67 -4.36 4.05
CA ARG A 173 -1.79 -4.79 5.46
C ARG A 173 -3.21 -5.19 5.83
N ALA A 174 -4.19 -4.34 5.49
CA ALA A 174 -5.60 -4.65 5.73
C ALA A 174 -6.05 -5.90 4.95
N LYS A 175 -5.68 -6.01 3.69
CA LYS A 175 -5.99 -7.19 2.84
C LYS A 175 -5.31 -8.46 3.34
N PHE A 176 -4.10 -8.36 3.88
CA PHE A 176 -3.42 -9.50 4.48
C PHE A 176 -4.19 -10.05 5.69
N ILE A 177 -4.62 -9.18 6.61
CA ILE A 177 -5.45 -9.59 7.75
C ILE A 177 -6.75 -10.24 7.27
N GLN A 178 -7.45 -9.61 6.33
CA GLN A 178 -8.67 -10.14 5.74
C GLN A 178 -8.45 -11.54 5.12
N ALA A 179 -7.36 -11.72 4.37
CA ALA A 179 -7.03 -13.00 3.76
C ALA A 179 -6.76 -14.11 4.80
N VAL A 180 -6.10 -13.77 5.90
CA VAL A 180 -5.87 -14.70 7.02
C VAL A 180 -7.19 -15.13 7.65
N GLU A 181 -8.08 -14.18 7.95
CA GLU A 181 -9.40 -14.46 8.56
C GLU A 181 -10.25 -15.35 7.65
N TYR A 182 -10.33 -15.02 6.35
CA TYR A 182 -11.15 -15.77 5.40
C TYR A 182 -10.60 -17.17 5.13
N ALA A 183 -9.27 -17.29 4.95
CA ALA A 183 -8.67 -18.58 4.74
C ALA A 183 -8.83 -19.49 5.97
N SER A 184 -8.80 -18.91 7.19
CA SER A 184 -9.08 -19.65 8.41
C SER A 184 -10.56 -20.08 8.49
N ALA A 185 -11.47 -19.21 8.09
CA ALA A 185 -12.91 -19.50 8.11
C ALA A 185 -13.33 -20.55 7.07
N GLU A 186 -12.63 -20.69 5.95
CA GLU A 186 -12.91 -21.75 4.96
C GLU A 186 -12.73 -23.15 5.54
N GLU A 187 -11.90 -23.30 6.57
CA GLU A 187 -11.67 -24.59 7.24
C GLU A 187 -12.73 -24.92 8.31
N TYR A 188 -13.53 -23.93 8.65
CA TYR A 188 -14.61 -24.12 9.61
C TYR A 188 -15.85 -24.69 8.92
N THR A 189 -16.37 -25.82 9.40
CA THR A 189 -17.48 -26.57 8.77
C THR A 189 -18.86 -26.16 9.26
N GLY A 190 -18.95 -25.29 10.29
CA GLY A 190 -20.22 -24.78 10.84
C GLY A 190 -20.71 -23.51 10.14
N GLU A 191 -21.85 -23.00 10.62
CA GLU A 191 -22.34 -21.67 10.25
C GLU A 191 -21.32 -20.61 10.67
N LYS A 192 -21.06 -19.64 9.79
CA LYS A 192 -20.07 -18.59 10.01
C LYS A 192 -20.74 -17.30 10.42
N TYR A 193 -20.19 -16.69 11.45
CA TYR A 193 -20.62 -15.39 11.97
C TYR A 193 -19.41 -14.46 12.03
N TRP A 194 -19.65 -13.18 11.81
CA TRP A 194 -18.61 -12.20 11.63
C TRP A 194 -18.89 -10.95 12.43
N GLN A 195 -17.85 -10.37 12.98
CA GLN A 195 -17.84 -9.02 13.54
C GLN A 195 -17.02 -8.10 12.62
N TYR A 196 -17.61 -6.99 12.21
CA TYR A 196 -16.91 -5.94 11.46
C TYR A 196 -16.16 -5.05 12.42
N VAL A 197 -14.86 -4.94 12.26
CA VAL A 197 -13.99 -4.22 13.19
C VAL A 197 -13.07 -3.27 12.44
N GLY A 198 -12.73 -2.16 13.10
CA GLY A 198 -11.81 -1.16 12.59
C GLY A 198 -11.87 0.12 13.40
N PRO A 199 -11.03 1.13 13.07
CA PRO A 199 -11.03 2.40 13.78
C PRO A 199 -12.32 3.18 13.50
N THR A 200 -12.78 3.93 14.51
CA THR A 200 -13.85 4.92 14.36
C THR A 200 -13.23 6.30 14.37
N ASP A 201 -13.04 6.90 13.19
CA ASP A 201 -12.42 8.21 13.03
C ASP A 201 -12.97 8.96 11.81
N ASP A 202 -12.51 10.20 11.60
CA ASP A 202 -12.95 11.09 10.52
C ASP A 202 -12.55 10.60 9.10
N LEU A 203 -11.75 9.54 8.99
CA LEU A 203 -11.35 8.94 7.73
C LEU A 203 -12.32 7.82 7.28
N ASN A 204 -13.34 7.53 8.08
CA ASN A 204 -14.31 6.49 7.76
C ASN A 204 -15.23 6.93 6.62
N ARG A 205 -15.36 6.06 5.63
CA ARG A 205 -16.29 6.23 4.51
C ARG A 205 -17.69 5.77 4.91
N PRO A 206 -18.73 6.15 4.16
CA PRO A 206 -20.10 5.71 4.43
C PRO A 206 -20.22 4.20 4.63
N ALA A 207 -19.59 3.39 3.76
CA ALA A 207 -19.55 1.94 3.90
C ALA A 207 -18.87 1.46 5.18
N CYS A 208 -17.82 2.17 5.66
CA CYS A 208 -17.17 1.82 6.92
C CYS A 208 -18.07 2.10 8.12
N ILE A 209 -18.77 3.25 8.10
CA ILE A 209 -19.72 3.64 9.15
C ILE A 209 -20.87 2.64 9.20
N GLU A 210 -21.48 2.33 8.05
CA GLU A 210 -22.55 1.33 7.95
C GLU A 210 -22.13 -0.05 8.52
N GLY A 211 -20.90 -0.49 8.17
CA GLY A 211 -20.40 -1.76 8.67
C GLY A 211 -20.18 -1.76 10.20
N LEU A 212 -19.68 -0.65 10.76
CA LEU A 212 -19.48 -0.49 12.20
C LEU A 212 -20.82 -0.37 12.95
N ASP A 213 -21.79 0.32 12.37
CA ASP A 213 -23.13 0.48 12.96
C ASP A 213 -23.90 -0.86 13.01
N LYS A 214 -23.74 -1.68 11.97
CA LYS A 214 -24.33 -3.03 11.97
C LYS A 214 -23.54 -4.00 12.85
N GLU A 215 -22.23 -3.90 12.90
CA GLU A 215 -21.24 -4.65 13.66
C GLU A 215 -21.24 -6.17 13.42
N PHE A 216 -22.41 -6.86 13.54
CA PHE A 216 -22.52 -8.31 13.48
C PHE A 216 -23.23 -8.80 12.22
N PHE A 217 -22.66 -9.82 11.56
CA PHE A 217 -23.09 -10.31 10.25
C PHE A 217 -23.12 -11.85 10.24
N THR A 218 -24.11 -12.42 9.54
CA THR A 218 -24.02 -13.78 9.03
C THR A 218 -23.08 -13.83 7.82
N ASP A 219 -22.75 -15.02 7.33
CA ASP A 219 -21.87 -15.16 6.14
C ASP A 219 -22.51 -14.54 4.90
N ASP A 220 -23.79 -14.78 4.66
CA ASP A 220 -24.54 -14.22 3.52
C ASP A 220 -24.60 -12.68 3.59
N GLU A 221 -24.90 -12.12 4.77
CA GLU A 221 -24.95 -10.66 4.99
C GLU A 221 -23.57 -10.02 4.78
N ARG A 222 -22.49 -10.70 5.18
CA ARG A 222 -21.11 -10.25 4.94
C ARG A 222 -20.79 -10.21 3.45
N GLU A 223 -21.14 -11.30 2.71
CA GLU A 223 -20.90 -11.36 1.27
C GLU A 223 -21.67 -10.29 0.51
N GLU A 224 -22.94 -10.08 0.84
CA GLU A 224 -23.76 -9.01 0.26
C GLU A 224 -23.15 -7.63 0.54
N PHE A 225 -22.76 -7.36 1.80
CA PHE A 225 -22.13 -6.11 2.20
C PHE A 225 -20.82 -5.89 1.44
N GLU A 226 -19.95 -6.89 1.34
CA GLU A 226 -18.67 -6.78 0.63
C GLU A 226 -18.85 -6.55 -0.87
N ALA A 227 -19.79 -7.26 -1.51
CA ALA A 227 -20.07 -7.09 -2.93
C ALA A 227 -20.57 -5.67 -3.23
N ARG A 228 -21.47 -5.13 -2.40
CA ARG A 228 -22.07 -3.80 -2.57
C ARG A 228 -21.07 -2.66 -2.28
N THR A 229 -20.14 -2.87 -1.36
CA THR A 229 -19.20 -1.83 -0.90
C THR A 229 -17.78 -1.97 -1.45
N ALA A 230 -17.57 -2.86 -2.41
CA ALA A 230 -16.25 -3.21 -2.94
C ALA A 230 -15.45 -1.98 -3.41
N ASP A 231 -16.07 -1.09 -4.18
CA ASP A 231 -15.41 0.10 -4.74
C ASP A 231 -15.00 1.10 -3.65
N GLU A 232 -15.84 1.31 -2.64
CA GLU A 232 -15.54 2.22 -1.54
C GLU A 232 -14.42 1.69 -0.63
N ARG A 233 -14.28 0.36 -0.52
CA ARG A 233 -13.33 -0.32 0.36
C ARG A 233 -12.04 -0.76 -0.34
N MET A 234 -11.88 -0.44 -1.62
CA MET A 234 -10.77 -0.92 -2.44
C MET A 234 -9.40 -0.49 -1.91
N TYR A 235 -9.27 0.78 -1.51
CA TYR A 235 -8.00 1.36 -1.05
C TYR A 235 -8.14 2.02 0.32
N ASN A 236 -7.09 1.93 1.14
CA ASN A 236 -6.99 2.55 2.47
C ASN A 236 -8.12 2.15 3.45
N CYS A 237 -8.85 1.06 3.19
CA CYS A 237 -9.80 0.54 4.15
C CYS A 237 -9.04 -0.17 5.26
N ARG A 238 -9.20 0.30 6.52
CA ARG A 238 -8.56 -0.28 7.71
C ARG A 238 -9.49 -1.21 8.48
N HIS A 239 -10.69 -1.46 7.93
CA HIS A 239 -11.69 -2.32 8.51
C HIS A 239 -11.60 -3.73 7.92
N THR A 240 -11.92 -4.72 8.75
CA THR A 240 -11.96 -6.12 8.36
C THR A 240 -13.09 -6.85 9.08
N PHE A 241 -13.43 -8.02 8.58
CA PHE A 241 -14.28 -8.97 9.26
C PHE A 241 -13.44 -9.96 10.06
N ILE A 242 -13.86 -10.24 11.29
CA ILE A 242 -13.26 -11.24 12.18
C ILE A 242 -14.31 -12.32 12.39
N GLN A 243 -13.97 -13.59 12.18
CA GLN A 243 -14.86 -14.69 12.46
C GLN A 243 -15.07 -14.83 13.97
N ILE A 244 -16.34 -14.90 14.39
CA ILE A 244 -16.77 -15.05 15.79
C ILE A 244 -17.57 -16.32 15.99
N THR A 245 -17.68 -16.77 17.23
CA THR A 245 -18.50 -17.92 17.58
C THR A 245 -20.00 -17.56 17.51
N LYS A 246 -20.85 -18.58 17.31
CA LYS A 246 -22.31 -18.39 17.30
C LYS A 246 -22.82 -17.84 18.61
N GLU A 247 -22.32 -18.35 19.73
CA GLU A 247 -22.71 -17.92 21.06
C GLU A 247 -22.46 -16.42 21.25
N PHE A 248 -21.26 -15.94 20.85
CA PHE A 248 -20.93 -14.52 20.94
C PHE A 248 -21.81 -13.66 20.01
N TYR A 249 -22.11 -14.14 18.82
CA TYR A 249 -23.03 -13.46 17.90
C TYR A 249 -24.44 -13.33 18.49
N ASP A 250 -25.00 -14.44 19.01
CA ASP A 250 -26.37 -14.47 19.58
C ASP A 250 -26.50 -13.57 20.82
N GLU A 251 -25.42 -13.48 21.63
CA GLU A 251 -25.40 -12.62 22.83
C GLU A 251 -25.32 -11.13 22.53
N ASN A 252 -24.78 -10.72 21.36
CA ASN A 252 -24.47 -9.33 21.05
C ASN A 252 -25.26 -8.74 19.88
N LYS A 253 -26.02 -9.54 19.12
CA LYS A 253 -26.85 -9.07 18.00
C LYS A 253 -28.16 -8.39 18.45
N ALA A 254 -28.46 -8.31 19.74
CA ALA A 254 -29.75 -7.83 20.26
C ALA A 254 -29.97 -6.32 19.99
#